data_7a8a69a27e8b679353dc6126fc1f903d
#
_entry.id   7a8a69a27e8b679353dc6126fc1f903d
#
_cell.length_a   1.000
_cell.length_b   1.000
_cell.length_c   1.000
_cell.angle_alpha   90.00
_cell.angle_beta   90.00
_cell.angle_gamma   90.00
#
_symmetry.space_group_name_H-M   'P 1'
#
loop_
_entity.id
_entity.type
_entity.pdbx_description
1 polymer ?
#
loop_
_entity_poly.entity_id
_entity_poly.type
_entity_poly.pdbx_seq_one_letter_code
_entity_poly.pdbx_strand_id
1 'polypeptide(L)'
;MGEGLGGASTCLLVATAGAIVSYIPIGALAAKIGRKRTIQCGIVLLAACFMLGYVLTTTYSSIQPIMYVVFALVGLAWAAINVNSLPMVVEMCRGSGLGKFTGYYYAFSMAAQVVTPIVAGSLMRAIDYRVLFPYAALFVALSFVTMCFVKHGDAKAEAKKGLEAFEDMDN
;
A
#
# COMPACT_ATOMS: atom_id res chain seq x y z
N MET A 1 -18.03 -16.50 20.41
CA MET A 1 -16.70 -16.53 19.77
C MET A 1 -16.77 -16.71 18.23
N GLY A 2 -17.82 -17.29 17.65
CA GLY A 2 -17.89 -17.56 16.21
C GLY A 2 -18.11 -16.32 15.32
N GLU A 3 -18.83 -15.33 15.79
CA GLU A 3 -19.14 -14.13 14.98
C GLU A 3 -17.93 -13.20 14.75
N GLY A 4 -16.99 -13.13 15.69
CA GLY A 4 -15.81 -12.27 15.57
C GLY A 4 -14.82 -12.71 14.50
N LEU A 5 -14.58 -14.01 14.36
CA LEU A 5 -13.66 -14.55 13.33
C LEU A 5 -14.26 -14.46 11.92
N GLY A 6 -15.57 -14.74 11.78
CA GLY A 6 -16.28 -14.60 10.50
C GLY A 6 -16.30 -13.16 10.01
N GLY A 7 -16.58 -12.20 10.88
CA GLY A 7 -16.59 -10.77 10.55
C GLY A 7 -15.20 -10.25 10.17
N ALA A 8 -14.16 -10.63 10.88
CA ALA A 8 -12.78 -10.25 10.56
C ALA A 8 -12.34 -10.81 9.19
N SER A 9 -12.67 -12.06 8.89
CA SER A 9 -12.38 -12.67 7.59
C SER A 9 -13.14 -11.97 6.47
N THR A 10 -14.40 -11.59 6.68
CA THR A 10 -15.19 -10.82 5.71
C THR A 10 -14.57 -9.45 5.46
N CYS A 11 -14.12 -8.73 6.49
CA CYS A 11 -13.41 -7.46 6.33
C CYS A 11 -12.15 -7.61 5.46
N LEU A 12 -11.36 -8.66 5.69
CA LEU A 12 -10.17 -8.95 4.90
C LEU A 12 -10.53 -9.26 3.43
N LEU A 13 -11.57 -10.03 3.19
CA LEU A 13 -12.06 -10.31 1.82
C LEU A 13 -12.51 -9.03 1.12
N VAL A 14 -13.22 -8.15 1.80
CA VAL A 14 -13.65 -6.84 1.25
C VAL A 14 -12.43 -5.98 0.91
N ALA A 15 -11.42 -5.92 1.78
CA ALA A 15 -10.19 -5.19 1.51
C ALA A 15 -9.46 -5.76 0.29
N THR A 16 -9.34 -7.08 0.19
CA THR A 16 -8.67 -7.75 -0.93
C THR A 16 -9.43 -7.52 -2.25
N ALA A 17 -10.75 -7.66 -2.24
CA ALA A 17 -11.59 -7.38 -3.41
C ALA A 17 -11.48 -5.91 -3.83
N GLY A 18 -11.51 -4.98 -2.87
CA GLY A 18 -11.31 -3.56 -3.09
C GLY A 18 -9.95 -3.26 -3.73
N ALA A 19 -8.90 -3.91 -3.28
CA ALA A 19 -7.57 -3.77 -3.88
C ALA A 19 -7.54 -4.26 -5.33
N ILE A 20 -8.06 -5.46 -5.61
CA ILE A 20 -8.06 -6.06 -6.95
C ILE A 20 -8.82 -5.17 -7.95
N VAL A 21 -10.03 -4.73 -7.59
CA VAL A 21 -10.84 -3.84 -8.44
C VAL A 21 -10.16 -2.50 -8.68
N SER A 22 -9.41 -2.01 -7.68
CA SER A 22 -8.74 -0.71 -7.73
C SER A 22 -7.45 -0.71 -8.56
N TYR A 23 -6.85 -1.85 -8.89
CA TYR A 23 -5.56 -1.89 -9.59
C TYR A 23 -5.59 -1.18 -10.94
N ILE A 24 -6.61 -1.41 -11.76
CA ILE A 24 -6.74 -0.80 -13.09
C ILE A 24 -6.98 0.72 -12.99
N PRO A 25 -7.99 1.23 -12.26
CA PRO A 25 -8.23 2.67 -12.15
C PRO A 25 -7.09 3.43 -11.47
N ILE A 26 -6.42 2.82 -10.49
CA ILE A 26 -5.25 3.43 -9.82
C ILE A 26 -4.06 3.51 -10.77
N GLY A 27 -3.81 2.49 -11.59
CA GLY A 27 -2.76 2.55 -12.62
C GLY A 27 -3.01 3.68 -13.62
N ALA A 28 -4.25 3.83 -14.10
CA ALA A 28 -4.64 4.92 -14.98
C ALA A 28 -4.54 6.31 -14.30
N LEU A 29 -4.86 6.40 -13.01
CA LEU A 29 -4.69 7.62 -12.23
C LEU A 29 -3.20 7.99 -12.09
N ALA A 30 -2.34 7.02 -11.78
CA ALA A 30 -0.91 7.22 -11.65
C ALA A 30 -0.26 7.73 -12.94
N ALA A 31 -0.74 7.27 -14.10
CA ALA A 31 -0.31 7.79 -15.40
C ALA A 31 -0.63 9.28 -15.59
N LYS A 32 -1.71 9.78 -14.98
CA LYS A 32 -2.15 11.19 -15.09
C LYS A 32 -1.45 12.12 -14.10
N ILE A 33 -1.43 11.74 -12.81
CA ILE A 33 -0.95 12.61 -11.72
C ILE A 33 0.49 12.33 -11.27
N GLY A 34 1.08 11.24 -11.75
CA GLY A 34 2.40 10.75 -11.35
C GLY A 34 2.33 9.67 -10.28
N ARG A 35 3.32 8.76 -10.28
CA ARG A 35 3.36 7.62 -9.36
C ARG A 35 3.61 8.05 -7.92
N LYS A 36 4.54 9.00 -7.72
CA LYS A 36 4.86 9.53 -6.39
C LYS A 36 3.62 10.09 -5.69
N ARG A 37 2.86 10.93 -6.38
CA ARG A 37 1.64 11.54 -5.84
C ARG A 37 0.57 10.49 -5.53
N THR A 38 0.41 9.50 -6.40
CA THR A 38 -0.54 8.40 -6.20
C THR A 38 -0.18 7.59 -4.95
N ILE A 39 1.11 7.26 -4.74
CA ILE A 39 1.59 6.58 -3.53
C ILE A 39 1.33 7.46 -2.30
N GLN A 40 1.65 8.75 -2.34
CA GLN A 40 1.41 9.67 -1.22
C GLN A 40 -0.07 9.76 -0.84
N CYS A 41 -0.97 9.85 -1.83
CA CYS A 41 -2.41 9.81 -1.59
C CYS A 41 -2.84 8.47 -0.94
N GLY A 42 -2.30 7.35 -1.44
CA GLY A 42 -2.54 6.03 -0.85
C GLY A 42 -2.08 5.94 0.61
N ILE A 43 -0.89 6.45 0.93
CA ILE A 43 -0.34 6.48 2.29
C ILE A 43 -1.24 7.31 3.22
N VAL A 44 -1.67 8.50 2.81
CA VAL A 44 -2.55 9.37 3.60
C VAL A 44 -3.90 8.70 3.84
N LEU A 45 -4.49 8.13 2.79
CA LEU A 45 -5.75 7.40 2.92
C LEU A 45 -5.61 6.20 3.87
N LEU A 46 -4.52 5.45 3.77
CA LEU A 46 -4.26 4.29 4.64
C LEU A 46 -4.12 4.70 6.11
N ALA A 47 -3.36 5.78 6.38
CA ALA A 47 -3.23 6.33 7.73
C ALA A 47 -4.59 6.78 8.31
N ALA A 48 -5.41 7.47 7.52
CA ALA A 48 -6.74 7.89 7.91
C ALA A 48 -7.65 6.69 8.22
N CYS A 49 -7.60 5.64 7.39
CA CYS A 49 -8.35 4.41 7.62
C CYS A 49 -7.93 3.69 8.91
N PHE A 50 -6.63 3.63 9.22
CA PHE A 50 -6.15 3.02 10.46
C PHE A 50 -6.57 3.84 11.69
N MET A 51 -6.50 5.16 11.64
CA MET A 51 -6.99 6.01 12.73
C MET A 51 -8.50 5.88 12.93
N LEU A 52 -9.27 5.84 11.84
CA LEU A 52 -10.71 5.60 11.91
C LEU A 52 -11.02 4.19 12.46
N GLY A 53 -10.28 3.17 12.03
CA GLY A 53 -10.39 1.82 12.57
C GLY A 53 -10.11 1.77 14.08
N TYR A 54 -9.11 2.51 14.55
CA TYR A 54 -8.84 2.67 15.98
C TYR A 54 -10.04 3.25 16.73
N VAL A 55 -10.58 4.37 16.25
CA VAL A 55 -11.75 5.02 16.87
C VAL A 55 -12.95 4.08 16.90
N LEU A 56 -13.25 3.40 15.78
CA LEU A 56 -14.38 2.48 15.69
C LEU A 56 -14.24 1.29 16.66
N THR A 57 -13.04 0.71 16.77
CA THR A 57 -12.79 -0.43 17.67
C THR A 57 -12.74 -0.05 19.14
N THR A 58 -12.45 1.21 19.47
CA THR A 58 -12.53 1.73 20.83
C THR A 58 -13.95 2.12 21.24
N THR A 59 -14.77 2.56 20.29
CA THR A 59 -16.12 3.04 20.54
C THR A 59 -17.15 1.91 20.52
N TYR A 60 -16.99 0.93 19.63
CA TYR A 60 -17.95 -0.16 19.43
C TYR A 60 -17.34 -1.51 19.79
N SER A 61 -18.10 -2.34 20.50
CA SER A 61 -17.70 -3.71 20.86
C SER A 61 -18.00 -4.75 19.78
N SER A 62 -18.74 -4.38 18.74
CA SER A 62 -19.12 -5.24 17.61
C SER A 62 -18.70 -4.62 16.28
N ILE A 63 -18.56 -5.47 15.25
CA ILE A 63 -18.24 -5.03 13.90
C ILE A 63 -19.44 -4.24 13.35
N GLN A 64 -19.21 -2.97 13.08
CA GLN A 64 -20.21 -2.08 12.47
C GLN A 64 -20.14 -2.15 10.93
N PRO A 65 -21.24 -1.96 10.21
CA PRO A 65 -21.24 -1.96 8.74
C PRO A 65 -20.24 -0.96 8.12
N ILE A 66 -19.98 0.16 8.79
CA ILE A 66 -18.99 1.16 8.38
C ILE A 66 -17.56 0.57 8.28
N MET A 67 -17.25 -0.48 9.05
CA MET A 67 -15.94 -1.12 8.98
C MET A 67 -15.68 -1.77 7.62
N TYR A 68 -16.70 -2.32 6.96
CA TYR A 68 -16.54 -2.85 5.60
C TYR A 68 -16.14 -1.77 4.60
N VAL A 69 -16.71 -0.57 4.73
CA VAL A 69 -16.32 0.59 3.91
C VAL A 69 -14.88 1.00 4.19
N VAL A 70 -14.49 1.06 5.47
CA VAL A 70 -13.11 1.37 5.86
C VAL A 70 -12.14 0.34 5.29
N PHE A 71 -12.45 -0.95 5.35
CA PHE A 71 -11.60 -2.00 4.80
C PHE A 71 -11.55 -1.98 3.26
N ALA A 72 -12.63 -1.61 2.58
CA ALA A 72 -12.60 -1.38 1.14
C ALA A 72 -11.66 -0.23 0.76
N LEU A 73 -11.68 0.87 1.53
CA LEU A 73 -10.77 2.00 1.36
C LEU A 73 -9.31 1.62 1.69
N VAL A 74 -9.08 0.76 2.68
CA VAL A 74 -7.75 0.17 2.95
C VAL A 74 -7.26 -0.59 1.73
N GLY A 75 -8.11 -1.40 1.10
CA GLY A 75 -7.78 -2.11 -0.14
C GLY A 75 -7.39 -1.18 -1.28
N LEU A 76 -8.16 -0.12 -1.49
CA LEU A 76 -7.87 0.92 -2.49
C LEU A 76 -6.54 1.63 -2.20
N ALA A 77 -6.30 2.02 -0.94
CA ALA A 77 -5.04 2.65 -0.51
C ALA A 77 -3.83 1.72 -0.71
N TRP A 78 -4.00 0.44 -0.38
CA TRP A 78 -3.00 -0.60 -0.61
C TRP A 78 -2.69 -0.77 -2.11
N ALA A 79 -3.71 -0.78 -2.97
CA ALA A 79 -3.54 -0.82 -4.41
C ALA A 79 -2.74 0.39 -4.93
N ALA A 80 -3.04 1.60 -4.44
CA ALA A 80 -2.34 2.82 -4.82
C ALA A 80 -0.84 2.76 -4.52
N ILE A 81 -0.45 2.13 -3.41
CA ILE A 81 0.95 1.96 -3.05
C ILE A 81 1.59 0.86 -3.90
N ASN A 82 1.00 -0.33 -3.95
CA ASN A 82 1.64 -1.51 -4.53
C ASN A 82 1.79 -1.44 -6.05
N VAL A 83 0.77 -0.96 -6.77
CA VAL A 83 0.82 -0.84 -8.25
C VAL A 83 1.93 0.13 -8.69
N ASN A 84 2.26 1.10 -7.86
CA ASN A 84 3.20 2.15 -8.25
C ASN A 84 4.61 1.97 -7.67
N SER A 85 4.78 1.20 -6.58
CA SER A 85 6.06 1.10 -5.86
C SER A 85 7.14 0.41 -6.69
N LEU A 86 6.88 -0.78 -7.22
CA LEU A 86 7.87 -1.51 -8.01
C LEU A 86 8.21 -0.80 -9.33
N PRO A 87 7.23 -0.35 -10.15
CA PRO A 87 7.53 0.43 -11.33
C PRO A 87 8.35 1.69 -11.05
N MET A 88 8.10 2.38 -9.94
CA MET A 88 8.88 3.55 -9.54
C MET A 88 10.35 3.20 -9.26
N VAL A 89 10.62 2.05 -8.64
CA VAL A 89 12.00 1.55 -8.41
C VAL A 89 12.66 1.17 -9.74
N VAL A 90 11.94 0.51 -10.63
CA VAL A 90 12.42 0.10 -11.95
C VAL A 90 12.78 1.32 -12.82
N GLU A 91 11.99 2.37 -12.79
CA GLU A 91 12.25 3.61 -13.54
C GLU A 91 13.50 4.37 -13.05
N MET A 92 13.95 4.16 -11.82
CA MET A 92 15.22 4.70 -11.35
C MET A 92 16.44 4.02 -11.96
N CYS A 93 16.25 2.85 -12.57
CA CYS A 93 17.33 2.02 -13.11
C CYS A 93 17.48 2.28 -14.62
N ARG A 94 18.69 2.55 -15.06
CA ARG A 94 19.05 2.59 -16.48
C ARG A 94 20.00 1.42 -16.79
N GLY A 95 19.63 0.59 -17.75
CA GLY A 95 20.48 -0.51 -18.25
C GLY A 95 20.66 -1.67 -17.25
N SER A 96 21.88 -2.12 -17.02
CA SER A 96 22.22 -3.35 -16.27
C SER A 96 21.90 -3.35 -14.77
N GLY A 97 21.43 -2.23 -14.21
CA GLY A 97 21.11 -2.10 -12.77
C GLY A 97 19.77 -2.65 -12.33
N LEU A 98 18.88 -3.01 -13.28
CA LEU A 98 17.50 -3.40 -13.01
C LEU A 98 17.37 -4.55 -12.00
N GLY A 99 18.12 -5.64 -12.20
CA GLY A 99 18.08 -6.80 -11.29
C GLY A 99 18.54 -6.46 -9.87
N LYS A 100 19.56 -5.60 -9.72
CA LYS A 100 20.08 -5.18 -8.43
C LYS A 100 19.04 -4.39 -7.63
N PHE A 101 18.42 -3.38 -8.22
CA PHE A 101 17.44 -2.54 -7.54
C PHE A 101 16.14 -3.29 -7.24
N THR A 102 15.67 -4.13 -8.16
CA THR A 102 14.54 -5.02 -7.92
C THR A 102 14.83 -6.00 -6.79
N GLY A 103 16.06 -6.54 -6.74
CA GLY A 103 16.53 -7.40 -5.65
C GLY A 103 16.50 -6.68 -4.30
N TYR A 104 16.99 -5.45 -4.23
CA TYR A 104 16.92 -4.63 -3.01
C TYR A 104 15.48 -4.34 -2.59
N TYR A 105 14.62 -3.96 -3.52
CA TYR A 105 13.21 -3.72 -3.23
C TYR A 105 12.55 -4.94 -2.57
N TYR A 106 12.72 -6.11 -3.15
CA TYR A 106 12.15 -7.34 -2.57
C TYR A 106 12.82 -7.75 -1.27
N ALA A 107 14.14 -7.59 -1.13
CA ALA A 107 14.85 -7.93 0.10
C ALA A 107 14.34 -7.09 1.29
N PHE A 108 14.22 -5.77 1.12
CA PHE A 108 13.66 -4.90 2.17
C PHE A 108 12.18 -5.15 2.42
N SER A 109 11.40 -5.39 1.37
CA SER A 109 9.98 -5.71 1.50
C SER A 109 9.76 -7.01 2.27
N MET A 110 10.49 -8.07 1.94
CA MET A 110 10.41 -9.36 2.64
C MET A 110 10.92 -9.26 4.09
N ALA A 111 12.00 -8.53 4.33
CA ALA A 111 12.50 -8.28 5.69
C ALA A 111 11.41 -7.59 6.55
N ALA A 112 10.75 -6.57 6.01
CA ALA A 112 9.64 -5.91 6.69
C ALA A 112 8.47 -6.87 6.96
N GLN A 113 8.12 -7.74 6.01
CA GLN A 113 7.05 -8.73 6.18
C GLN A 113 7.36 -9.78 7.25
N VAL A 114 8.63 -10.06 7.53
CA VAL A 114 9.04 -10.97 8.61
C VAL A 114 9.10 -10.23 9.95
N VAL A 115 9.73 -9.06 10.00
CA VAL A 115 9.96 -8.32 11.25
C VAL A 115 8.67 -7.71 11.80
N THR A 116 7.82 -7.14 10.94
CA THR A 116 6.61 -6.43 11.36
C THR A 116 5.64 -7.31 12.17
N PRO A 117 5.28 -8.54 11.76
CA PRO A 117 4.39 -9.40 12.57
C PRO A 117 4.99 -9.78 13.93
N ILE A 118 6.31 -9.95 14.01
CA ILE A 118 7.00 -10.29 15.27
C ILE A 118 6.89 -9.13 16.26
N VAL A 119 7.20 -7.92 15.81
CA VAL A 119 7.12 -6.71 16.63
C VAL A 119 5.68 -6.40 17.01
N ALA A 120 4.76 -6.38 16.03
CA ALA A 120 3.34 -6.13 16.26
C ALA A 120 2.73 -7.16 17.22
N GLY A 121 3.03 -8.45 17.03
CA GLY A 121 2.55 -9.52 17.89
C GLY A 121 3.10 -9.44 19.33
N SER A 122 4.33 -8.96 19.48
CA SER A 122 4.91 -8.72 20.80
C SER A 122 4.24 -7.54 21.51
N LEU A 123 3.99 -6.44 20.79
CA LEU A 123 3.27 -5.28 21.31
C LEU A 123 1.83 -5.60 21.70
N MET A 124 1.11 -6.34 20.84
CA MET A 124 -0.26 -6.79 21.14
C MET A 124 -0.33 -7.65 22.39
N ARG A 125 0.67 -8.51 22.63
CA ARG A 125 0.73 -9.35 23.86
C ARG A 125 1.09 -8.55 25.10
N ALA A 126 1.96 -7.53 24.95
CA ALA A 126 2.45 -6.73 26.08
C ALA A 126 1.45 -5.66 26.53
N ILE A 127 0.63 -5.12 25.64
CA ILE A 127 -0.24 -3.98 25.89
C ILE A 127 -1.71 -4.38 25.67
N ASP A 128 -2.17 -4.40 24.43
CA ASP A 128 -3.54 -4.73 24.01
C ASP A 128 -3.58 -4.85 22.48
N TYR A 129 -4.57 -5.60 21.95
CA TYR A 129 -4.76 -5.73 20.48
C TYR A 129 -5.03 -4.40 19.79
N ARG A 130 -5.59 -3.41 20.47
CA ARG A 130 -5.89 -2.07 19.93
C ARG A 130 -4.63 -1.28 19.57
N VAL A 131 -3.48 -1.63 20.13
CA VAL A 131 -2.19 -0.97 19.80
C VAL A 131 -1.79 -1.18 18.34
N LEU A 132 -2.35 -2.17 17.67
CA LEU A 132 -2.06 -2.46 16.26
C LEU A 132 -2.35 -1.27 15.34
N PHE A 133 -3.47 -0.58 15.55
CA PHE A 133 -3.87 0.55 14.72
C PHE A 133 -2.94 1.76 14.84
N PRO A 134 -2.65 2.28 16.06
CA PRO A 134 -1.70 3.39 16.20
C PRO A 134 -0.27 2.99 15.78
N TYR A 135 0.14 1.75 16.02
CA TYR A 135 1.41 1.22 15.52
C TYR A 135 1.46 1.29 13.98
N ALA A 136 0.45 0.76 13.30
CA ALA A 136 0.38 0.80 11.85
C ALA A 136 0.32 2.24 11.31
N ALA A 137 -0.49 3.11 11.93
CA ALA A 137 -0.60 4.51 11.53
C ALA A 137 0.74 5.26 11.67
N LEU A 138 1.53 4.98 12.73
CA LEU A 138 2.86 5.56 12.92
C LEU A 138 3.80 5.19 11.77
N PHE A 139 3.90 3.90 11.41
CA PHE A 139 4.78 3.46 10.34
C PHE A 139 4.33 3.95 8.97
N VAL A 140 3.03 4.03 8.74
CA VAL A 140 2.47 4.63 7.52
C VAL A 140 2.79 6.14 7.45
N ALA A 141 2.70 6.87 8.56
CA ALA A 141 3.11 8.27 8.61
C ALA A 141 4.60 8.46 8.36
N LEU A 142 5.47 7.59 8.93
CA LEU A 142 6.90 7.58 8.63
C LEU A 142 7.19 7.29 7.15
N SER A 143 6.42 6.40 6.53
CA SER A 143 6.56 6.13 5.10
C SER A 143 6.18 7.34 4.24
N PHE A 144 5.23 8.16 4.66
CA PHE A 144 4.92 9.43 4.01
C PHE A 144 6.11 10.37 4.03
N VAL A 145 6.75 10.51 5.21
CA VAL A 145 7.94 11.36 5.37
C VAL A 145 9.07 10.88 4.45
N THR A 146 9.38 9.57 4.45
CA THR A 146 10.41 9.02 3.56
C THR A 146 10.06 9.23 2.10
N MET A 147 8.79 9.08 1.71
CA MET A 147 8.32 9.30 0.34
C MET A 147 8.46 10.77 -0.11
N CYS A 148 8.37 11.74 0.80
CA CYS A 148 8.62 13.15 0.49
C CYS A 148 10.07 13.38 0.03
N PHE A 149 11.04 12.66 0.59
CA PHE A 149 12.46 12.76 0.20
C PHE A 149 12.82 12.06 -1.12
N VAL A 150 11.96 11.19 -1.63
CA VAL A 150 12.19 10.52 -2.93
C VAL A 150 12.08 11.55 -4.06
N LYS A 151 13.13 11.69 -4.86
CA LYS A 151 13.22 12.68 -5.95
C LYS A 151 13.19 12.07 -7.35
N HIS A 152 13.34 10.75 -7.48
CA HIS A 152 13.49 10.03 -8.75
C HIS A 152 12.43 8.93 -8.89
N GLY A 153 12.22 8.45 -10.10
CA GLY A 153 11.29 7.35 -10.40
C GLY A 153 9.84 7.78 -10.62
N ASP A 154 9.57 9.08 -10.79
CA ASP A 154 8.23 9.64 -11.07
C ASP A 154 8.11 10.04 -12.55
N ALA A 155 8.65 9.23 -13.46
CA ALA A 155 8.47 9.45 -14.89
C ALA A 155 6.97 9.30 -15.22
N LYS A 156 6.39 10.32 -15.84
CA LYS A 156 5.07 10.18 -16.46
C LYS A 156 5.22 9.15 -17.56
N ALA A 157 4.36 8.14 -17.57
CA ALA A 157 4.29 7.19 -18.66
C ALA A 157 3.94 7.97 -19.94
N GLU A 158 4.94 8.31 -20.73
CA GLU A 158 4.71 8.76 -22.10
C GLU A 158 4.17 7.55 -22.85
N ALA A 159 2.90 7.62 -23.21
CA ALA A 159 2.31 6.64 -24.12
C ALA A 159 2.96 6.86 -25.47
N LYS A 160 4.02 6.09 -25.77
CA LYS A 160 4.59 6.03 -27.13
C LYS A 160 3.48 5.57 -28.06
N LYS A 161 3.12 6.38 -29.01
CA LYS A 161 2.05 6.10 -29.97
C LYS A 161 2.63 5.36 -31.18
N GLY A 162 2.05 4.21 -31.48
CA GLY A 162 2.30 3.52 -32.76
C GLY A 162 3.67 2.84 -32.89
N LEU A 163 4.28 2.96 -34.05
CA LEU A 163 5.52 2.27 -34.45
C LEU A 163 6.75 2.59 -33.57
N GLU A 164 6.82 3.75 -32.94
CA GLU A 164 7.89 4.13 -32.01
C GLU A 164 8.02 3.19 -30.78
N ALA A 165 6.95 2.48 -30.44
CA ALA A 165 6.99 1.51 -29.35
C ALA A 165 7.76 0.23 -29.71
N PHE A 166 7.96 -0.05 -30.99
CA PHE A 166 8.64 -1.26 -31.49
C PHE A 166 10.13 -1.01 -31.81
N GLU A 167 10.54 0.24 -32.09
CA GLU A 167 11.94 0.56 -32.41
C GLU A 167 12.93 0.33 -31.26
N ASP A 168 12.48 0.40 -29.99
CA ASP A 168 13.33 0.13 -28.82
C ASP A 168 13.49 -1.36 -28.49
N MET A 169 12.82 -2.26 -29.21
CA MET A 169 12.95 -3.71 -28.98
C MET A 169 14.08 -4.34 -29.80
N ASP A 170 14.64 -3.63 -30.79
CA ASP A 170 15.69 -4.11 -31.70
C ASP A 170 17.08 -3.54 -31.37
N ASN A 171 17.25 -2.78 -30.29
CA ASN A 171 18.50 -2.26 -29.75
C ASN A 171 18.70 -2.76 -28.32
#